data_518a77a1db545b1fc0a49bab8c937a87
#
_entry.id   518a77a1db545b1fc0a49bab8c937a87
#
_cell.length_a   1.000
_cell.length_b   1.000
_cell.length_c   1.000
_cell.angle_alpha   90.00
_cell.angle_beta   90.00
_cell.angle_gamma   90.00
#
_symmetry.space_group_name_H-M   'P 1'
#
loop_
_entity.id
_entity.type
_entity.pdbx_description
1 polymer ?
#
loop_
_entity_poly.entity_id
_entity_poly.type
_entity_poly.pdbx_seq_one_letter_code
_entity_poly.pdbx_strand_id
1 'polypeptide(L)'
;MTKEIERIISESVEELKRLRTIWKEEFRDVPPVLWFGDIESSKPKVLVISANPNRPDQPESNPRIPYSNEWKKGGRDLAKLEEDYNEYFRTDLGRNPATQWFGKNNVQEGQGRIEDFLNGMDASFYGTKKYQAIHIDLIPFSTTTTFTQIDNQIMAINGLPEWVDKHVKELIALIDPKVIIINGNSNFDFFNLCVNLGAQPYKAIVLPLNKGKEDATVTIWESSSTPKIIATSLNLGSYCMHSWQTIMHLGEQVYKHLNF
;
A
#
# COMPACT_ATOMS: atom_id res chain seq x y z
N MET A 1 -10.84 18.44 5.34
CA MET A 1 -9.66 17.93 6.15
C MET A 1 -9.93 18.09 7.63
N THR A 2 -9.79 17.01 8.39
CA THR A 2 -9.86 17.07 9.87
C THR A 2 -8.52 17.54 10.45
N LYS A 3 -8.53 18.01 11.70
CA LYS A 3 -7.28 18.40 12.40
C LYS A 3 -6.28 17.24 12.53
N GLU A 4 -6.78 16.03 12.65
CA GLU A 4 -5.96 14.83 12.75
C GLU A 4 -5.24 14.52 11.42
N ILE A 5 -5.97 14.57 10.31
CA ILE A 5 -5.42 14.39 8.97
C ILE A 5 -4.37 15.46 8.69
N GLU A 6 -4.68 16.72 8.96
CA GLU A 6 -3.74 17.84 8.80
C GLU A 6 -2.44 17.60 9.58
N ARG A 7 -2.54 17.13 10.84
CA ARG A 7 -1.38 16.81 11.67
C ARG A 7 -0.54 15.70 11.06
N ILE A 8 -1.17 14.58 10.65
CA ILE A 8 -0.46 13.42 10.06
C ILE A 8 0.28 13.84 8.79
N ILE A 9 -0.36 14.60 7.90
CA ILE A 9 0.27 15.09 6.67
C ILE A 9 1.45 16.03 7.01
N SER A 10 1.24 16.98 7.94
CA SER A 10 2.29 17.93 8.36
C SER A 10 3.51 17.22 8.95
N GLU A 11 3.30 16.27 9.87
CA GLU A 11 4.38 15.50 10.48
C GLU A 11 5.17 14.71 9.42
N SER A 12 4.49 14.17 8.41
CA SER A 12 5.15 13.45 7.31
C SER A 12 5.96 14.38 6.40
N VAL A 13 5.49 15.60 6.18
CA VAL A 13 6.25 16.62 5.44
C VAL A 13 7.52 17.03 6.20
N GLU A 14 7.42 17.22 7.52
CA GLU A 14 8.60 17.54 8.34
C GLU A 14 9.59 16.37 8.40
N GLU A 15 9.10 15.14 8.48
CA GLU A 15 9.96 13.96 8.42
C GLU A 15 10.68 13.83 7.08
N LEU A 16 10.01 14.08 5.95
CA LEU A 16 10.66 14.14 4.65
C LEU A 16 11.79 15.18 4.62
N LYS A 17 11.56 16.37 5.16
CA LYS A 17 12.59 17.41 5.25
C LYS A 17 13.77 16.91 6.07
N ARG A 18 13.54 16.30 7.24
CA ARG A 18 14.59 15.71 8.08
C ARG A 18 15.38 14.65 7.32
N LEU A 19 14.71 13.71 6.67
CA LEU A 19 15.38 12.65 5.89
C LEU A 19 16.24 13.22 4.75
N ARG A 20 15.77 14.26 4.08
CA ARG A 20 16.54 14.96 3.04
C ARG A 20 17.76 15.72 3.57
N THR A 21 17.82 16.07 4.84
CA THR A 21 19.07 16.60 5.44
C THR A 21 20.10 15.50 5.68
N ILE A 22 19.64 14.26 5.87
CA ILE A 22 20.49 13.09 6.14
C ILE A 22 20.97 12.45 4.82
N TRP A 23 20.04 12.27 3.87
CA TRP A 23 20.32 11.56 2.62
C TRP A 23 19.56 12.18 1.44
N LYS A 24 19.99 13.39 1.04
CA LYS A 24 19.35 14.20 0.01
C LYS A 24 19.24 13.51 -1.35
N GLU A 25 20.26 12.76 -1.72
CA GLU A 25 20.35 12.08 -3.03
C GLU A 25 19.31 10.96 -3.14
N GLU A 26 18.94 10.34 -2.04
CA GLU A 26 18.03 9.21 -2.02
C GLU A 26 16.57 9.63 -1.87
N PHE A 27 16.25 10.52 -0.93
CA PHE A 27 14.88 10.98 -0.73
C PHE A 27 14.53 12.14 -1.67
N ARG A 28 13.55 11.89 -2.53
CA ARG A 28 13.12 12.86 -3.55
C ARG A 28 12.32 14.01 -2.94
N ASP A 29 12.42 15.19 -3.58
CA ASP A 29 11.61 16.36 -3.20
C ASP A 29 10.25 16.32 -3.90
N VAL A 30 9.43 15.37 -3.49
CA VAL A 30 8.05 15.21 -3.92
C VAL A 30 7.17 15.02 -2.69
N PRO A 31 5.86 15.29 -2.76
CA PRO A 31 4.97 15.08 -1.63
C PRO A 31 5.08 13.65 -1.09
N PRO A 32 5.01 13.45 0.24
CA PRO A 32 4.80 12.11 0.79
C PRO A 32 3.55 11.48 0.20
N VAL A 33 3.48 10.17 0.14
CA VAL A 33 2.30 9.44 -0.31
C VAL A 33 1.75 8.65 0.87
N LEU A 34 0.83 9.25 1.62
CA LEU A 34 0.37 8.64 2.87
C LEU A 34 -0.65 7.52 2.63
N TRP A 35 -1.57 7.74 1.71
CA TRP A 35 -2.53 6.72 1.27
C TRP A 35 -2.97 6.96 -0.16
N PHE A 36 -3.58 5.97 -0.75
CA PHE A 36 -4.35 6.06 -1.97
C PHE A 36 -5.71 5.44 -1.76
N GLY A 37 -6.77 6.15 -2.13
CA GLY A 37 -8.15 5.70 -2.05
C GLY A 37 -8.98 6.50 -1.05
N ASP A 38 -10.28 6.36 -1.14
CA ASP A 38 -11.26 7.14 -0.39
C ASP A 38 -11.37 6.67 1.08
N ILE A 39 -10.60 7.30 1.97
CA ILE A 39 -10.67 7.00 3.41
C ILE A 39 -11.98 7.50 4.05
N GLU A 40 -12.71 8.43 3.41
CA GLU A 40 -13.99 8.95 3.88
C GLU A 40 -15.18 8.09 3.45
N SER A 41 -14.94 7.06 2.62
CA SER A 41 -15.98 6.12 2.20
C SER A 41 -16.72 5.53 3.41
N SER A 42 -18.05 5.49 3.34
CA SER A 42 -18.89 4.82 4.35
C SER A 42 -18.81 3.28 4.30
N LYS A 43 -18.20 2.72 3.25
CA LYS A 43 -17.99 1.28 3.13
C LYS A 43 -16.97 0.79 4.16
N PRO A 44 -17.12 -0.46 4.65
CA PRO A 44 -16.06 -1.08 5.43
C PRO A 44 -14.79 -1.18 4.59
N LYS A 45 -13.62 -1.02 5.24
CA LYS A 45 -12.35 -0.86 4.54
C LYS A 45 -11.46 -2.09 4.63
N VAL A 46 -10.70 -2.31 3.57
CA VAL A 46 -9.57 -3.24 3.49
C VAL A 46 -8.32 -2.40 3.24
N LEU A 47 -7.31 -2.56 4.08
CA LEU A 47 -6.04 -1.84 3.94
C LEU A 47 -5.01 -2.73 3.26
N VAL A 48 -4.39 -2.25 2.21
CA VAL A 48 -3.26 -2.90 1.54
C VAL A 48 -1.98 -2.16 1.89
N ILE A 49 -0.96 -2.88 2.34
CA ILE A 49 0.33 -2.31 2.74
C ILE A 49 1.43 -2.81 1.79
N SER A 50 2.23 -1.88 1.27
CA SER A 50 3.46 -2.11 0.51
C SER A 50 4.65 -1.39 1.15
N ALA A 51 5.84 -1.44 0.51
CA ALA A 51 7.05 -0.89 1.12
C ALA A 51 7.15 0.63 1.02
N ASN A 52 7.29 1.14 -0.20
CA ASN A 52 7.43 2.57 -0.45
C ASN A 52 7.12 2.92 -1.92
N PRO A 53 6.76 4.19 -2.22
CA PRO A 53 6.66 4.69 -3.58
C PRO A 53 8.08 4.89 -4.15
N ASN A 54 8.45 4.11 -5.16
CA ASN A 54 9.77 4.26 -5.79
C ASN A 54 9.73 5.23 -6.99
N ARG A 55 10.91 5.49 -7.60
CA ARG A 55 11.06 6.43 -8.72
C ARG A 55 10.18 6.13 -9.93
N PRO A 56 10.04 4.88 -10.41
CA PRO A 56 9.14 4.58 -11.53
C PRO A 56 7.67 4.93 -11.24
N ASP A 57 7.29 4.90 -9.98
CA ASP A 57 5.93 5.20 -9.54
C ASP A 57 5.63 6.69 -9.50
N GLN A 58 6.67 7.55 -9.52
CA GLN A 58 6.53 9.00 -9.55
C GLN A 58 7.43 9.64 -10.63
N PRO A 59 7.19 9.37 -11.93
CA PRO A 59 7.94 9.99 -12.99
C PRO A 59 7.72 11.51 -12.99
N GLU A 60 8.76 12.27 -13.30
CA GLU A 60 8.68 13.75 -13.30
C GLU A 60 7.67 14.29 -14.33
N SER A 61 7.48 13.55 -15.43
CA SER A 61 6.56 13.91 -16.51
C SER A 61 5.10 13.57 -16.22
N ASN A 62 4.85 12.63 -15.31
CA ASN A 62 3.50 12.19 -14.95
C ASN A 62 3.47 11.71 -13.48
N PRO A 63 3.50 12.63 -12.51
CA PRO A 63 3.52 12.27 -11.11
C PRO A 63 2.23 11.57 -10.70
N ARG A 64 2.34 10.56 -9.83
CA ARG A 64 1.20 9.83 -9.27
C ARG A 64 0.25 10.75 -8.49
N ILE A 65 0.82 11.76 -7.82
CA ILE A 65 0.09 12.80 -7.11
C ILE A 65 0.11 14.07 -7.97
N PRO A 66 -1.01 14.54 -8.52
CA PRO A 66 -1.08 15.73 -9.36
C PRO A 66 -0.49 16.98 -8.70
N TYR A 67 -0.67 17.13 -7.40
CA TYR A 67 -0.12 18.23 -6.62
C TYR A 67 1.40 18.30 -6.60
N SER A 68 2.10 17.26 -7.05
CA SER A 68 3.58 17.26 -7.15
C SER A 68 4.12 18.41 -8.00
N ASN A 69 3.37 18.89 -8.98
CA ASN A 69 3.78 20.03 -9.79
C ASN A 69 3.74 21.35 -9.02
N GLU A 70 2.74 21.53 -8.16
CA GLU A 70 2.64 22.70 -7.27
C GLU A 70 3.68 22.64 -6.16
N TRP A 71 3.94 21.42 -5.64
CA TRP A 71 4.98 21.18 -4.65
C TRP A 71 6.36 21.64 -5.13
N LYS A 72 6.73 21.31 -6.36
CA LYS A 72 8.00 21.74 -6.99
C LYS A 72 8.14 23.26 -7.06
N LYS A 73 7.01 23.99 -7.15
CA LYS A 73 6.97 25.45 -7.13
C LYS A 73 6.93 26.05 -5.72
N GLY A 74 7.05 25.22 -4.68
CA GLY A 74 7.01 25.65 -3.29
C GLY A 74 5.62 25.67 -2.64
N GLY A 75 4.59 25.16 -3.34
CA GLY A 75 3.25 24.99 -2.77
C GLY A 75 3.25 24.03 -1.59
N ARG A 76 2.44 24.28 -0.56
CA ARG A 76 2.31 23.45 0.65
C ARG A 76 0.85 23.41 1.12
N ASP A 77 -0.06 23.23 0.16
CA ASP A 77 -1.49 23.10 0.42
C ASP A 77 -1.81 21.63 0.81
N LEU A 78 -1.97 21.39 2.10
CA LEU A 78 -2.22 20.07 2.66
C LEU A 78 -3.62 19.55 2.33
N ALA A 79 -4.60 20.45 2.17
CA ALA A 79 -5.96 20.07 1.78
C ALA A 79 -5.97 19.52 0.35
N LYS A 80 -5.16 20.10 -0.53
CA LYS A 80 -5.01 19.60 -1.90
C LYS A 80 -4.30 18.25 -1.96
N LEU A 81 -3.34 18.00 -1.08
CA LEU A 81 -2.72 16.68 -0.96
C LEU A 81 -3.74 15.62 -0.52
N GLU A 82 -4.55 15.92 0.50
CA GLU A 82 -5.61 15.01 0.95
C GLU A 82 -6.60 14.70 -0.16
N GLU A 83 -7.03 15.71 -0.92
CA GLU A 83 -7.92 15.53 -2.06
C GLU A 83 -7.30 14.58 -3.10
N ASP A 84 -6.03 14.80 -3.48
CA ASP A 84 -5.32 13.96 -4.43
C ASP A 84 -5.18 12.50 -3.95
N TYR A 85 -4.98 12.27 -2.64
CA TYR A 85 -4.93 10.93 -2.07
C TYR A 85 -6.30 10.23 -2.15
N ASN A 86 -7.38 10.93 -1.78
CA ASN A 86 -8.73 10.37 -1.78
C ASN A 86 -9.25 10.13 -3.20
N GLU A 87 -8.95 11.03 -4.13
CA GLU A 87 -9.39 10.95 -5.53
C GLU A 87 -8.50 10.07 -6.41
N TYR A 88 -7.40 9.52 -5.89
CA TYR A 88 -6.38 8.84 -6.67
C TYR A 88 -6.93 7.77 -7.61
N PHE A 89 -7.85 6.94 -7.14
CA PHE A 89 -8.48 5.89 -7.94
C PHE A 89 -9.75 6.35 -8.68
N ARG A 90 -10.21 7.58 -8.47
CA ARG A 90 -11.37 8.15 -9.15
C ARG A 90 -11.03 8.96 -10.39
N THR A 91 -9.79 9.47 -10.46
CA THR A 91 -9.30 10.22 -11.63
C THR A 91 -9.16 9.34 -12.85
N ASP A 92 -9.09 9.93 -14.05
CA ASP A 92 -8.98 9.18 -15.32
C ASP A 92 -7.79 8.23 -15.30
N LEU A 93 -8.09 6.99 -15.03
CA LEU A 93 -7.14 5.93 -14.75
C LEU A 93 -6.39 5.46 -16.01
N GLY A 94 -6.82 5.87 -17.20
CA GLY A 94 -6.14 5.53 -18.44
C GLY A 94 -4.72 6.10 -18.53
N ARG A 95 -4.44 7.14 -17.76
CA ARG A 95 -3.14 7.82 -17.71
C ARG A 95 -2.44 7.68 -16.37
N ASN A 96 -3.09 7.06 -15.38
CA ASN A 96 -2.55 6.98 -14.04
C ASN A 96 -1.63 5.76 -13.90
N PRO A 97 -0.35 5.93 -13.48
CA PRO A 97 0.58 4.83 -13.21
C PRO A 97 0.04 3.80 -12.21
N ALA A 98 -0.88 4.19 -11.32
CA ALA A 98 -1.56 3.28 -10.41
C ALA A 98 -2.19 2.08 -11.10
N THR A 99 -2.73 2.28 -12.30
CA THR A 99 -3.39 1.19 -13.02
C THR A 99 -2.43 0.11 -13.49
N GLN A 100 -1.15 0.42 -13.63
CA GLN A 100 -0.11 -0.56 -13.96
C GLN A 100 0.32 -1.37 -12.74
N TRP A 101 0.43 -0.72 -11.58
CA TRP A 101 0.84 -1.35 -10.32
C TRP A 101 -0.29 -2.12 -9.65
N PHE A 102 -1.43 -1.47 -9.47
CA PHE A 102 -2.57 -2.05 -8.74
C PHE A 102 -3.41 -2.99 -9.59
N GLY A 103 -3.38 -2.84 -10.90
CA GLY A 103 -4.22 -3.58 -11.84
C GLY A 103 -5.60 -2.96 -12.01
N LYS A 104 -6.29 -3.39 -13.06
CA LYS A 104 -7.69 -3.10 -13.34
C LYS A 104 -8.45 -4.41 -13.47
N ASN A 105 -9.76 -4.39 -13.27
CA ASN A 105 -10.60 -5.49 -13.69
C ASN A 105 -10.40 -5.77 -15.18
N ASN A 106 -10.11 -7.01 -15.53
CA ASN A 106 -9.94 -7.49 -16.91
C ASN A 106 -8.77 -6.86 -17.67
N VAL A 107 -7.65 -6.59 -17.03
CA VAL A 107 -6.49 -5.99 -17.69
C VAL A 107 -5.49 -7.03 -18.16
N GLN A 108 -4.76 -6.65 -19.20
CA GLN A 108 -3.80 -7.43 -19.98
C GLN A 108 -2.68 -8.04 -19.11
N GLU A 109 -2.07 -9.10 -19.63
CA GLU A 109 -0.90 -9.75 -19.03
C GLU A 109 0.23 -8.75 -18.75
N GLY A 110 0.95 -8.96 -17.63
CA GLY A 110 2.10 -8.14 -17.24
C GLY A 110 1.79 -6.93 -16.37
N GLN A 111 0.55 -6.72 -16.00
CA GLN A 111 0.15 -5.68 -15.03
C GLN A 111 -0.01 -6.22 -13.62
N GLY A 112 -0.06 -5.33 -12.62
CA GLY A 112 -0.29 -5.70 -11.23
C GLY A 112 -1.61 -6.43 -11.02
N ARG A 113 -1.65 -7.30 -10.04
CA ARG A 113 -2.79 -8.18 -9.73
C ARG A 113 -3.43 -7.91 -8.38
N ILE A 114 -3.07 -6.82 -7.73
CA ILE A 114 -3.63 -6.48 -6.39
C ILE A 114 -5.14 -6.27 -6.48
N GLU A 115 -5.60 -5.55 -7.50
CA GLU A 115 -7.06 -5.34 -7.71
C GLU A 115 -7.79 -6.65 -8.01
N ASP A 116 -7.18 -7.57 -8.77
CA ASP A 116 -7.77 -8.89 -9.04
C ASP A 116 -7.92 -9.70 -7.75
N PHE A 117 -6.91 -9.69 -6.89
CA PHE A 117 -6.97 -10.31 -5.56
C PHE A 117 -8.07 -9.70 -4.69
N LEU A 118 -8.13 -8.39 -4.64
CA LEU A 118 -9.15 -7.66 -3.88
C LEU A 118 -10.55 -7.97 -4.41
N ASN A 119 -10.73 -8.05 -5.73
CA ASN A 119 -12.02 -8.40 -6.32
C ASN A 119 -12.51 -9.79 -5.90
N GLY A 120 -11.60 -10.74 -5.74
CA GLY A 120 -11.90 -12.05 -5.15
C GLY A 120 -12.33 -11.95 -3.69
N MET A 121 -11.86 -10.95 -2.96
CA MET A 121 -12.24 -10.65 -1.57
C MET A 121 -13.49 -9.75 -1.46
N ASP A 122 -14.19 -9.49 -2.54
CA ASP A 122 -15.29 -8.51 -2.61
C ASP A 122 -14.87 -7.08 -2.21
N ALA A 123 -13.59 -6.74 -2.42
CA ALA A 123 -13.00 -5.44 -2.19
C ALA A 123 -12.50 -4.81 -3.50
N SER A 124 -12.38 -3.49 -3.54
CA SER A 124 -11.87 -2.77 -4.72
C SER A 124 -11.32 -1.39 -4.33
N PHE A 125 -10.23 -0.98 -4.97
CA PHE A 125 -9.75 0.39 -4.92
C PHE A 125 -10.72 1.37 -5.61
N TYR A 126 -11.44 0.90 -6.60
CA TYR A 126 -12.33 1.71 -7.46
C TYR A 126 -13.77 1.82 -6.91
N GLY A 127 -14.02 1.34 -5.70
CA GLY A 127 -15.31 1.44 -5.05
C GLY A 127 -16.43 0.57 -5.67
N THR A 128 -16.10 -0.39 -6.54
CA THR A 128 -17.07 -1.21 -7.26
C THR A 128 -17.61 -2.41 -6.46
N LYS A 129 -17.02 -2.67 -5.28
CA LYS A 129 -17.29 -3.83 -4.44
C LYS A 129 -17.89 -3.43 -3.08
N LYS A 130 -18.21 -4.43 -2.25
CA LYS A 130 -18.71 -4.25 -0.88
C LYS A 130 -17.72 -3.48 -0.01
N TYR A 131 -16.43 -3.84 -0.09
CA TYR A 131 -15.38 -3.21 0.69
C TYR A 131 -14.61 -2.19 -0.14
N GLN A 132 -14.30 -1.05 0.48
CA GLN A 132 -13.38 -0.06 -0.09
C GLN A 132 -11.94 -0.47 0.25
N ALA A 133 -11.12 -0.66 -0.77
CA ALA A 133 -9.69 -0.86 -0.55
C ALA A 133 -8.97 0.50 -0.47
N ILE A 134 -8.04 0.59 0.48
CA ILE A 134 -7.12 1.71 0.67
C ILE A 134 -5.71 1.15 0.62
N HIS A 135 -4.80 1.86 -0.01
CA HIS A 135 -3.38 1.49 -0.05
C HIS A 135 -2.55 2.47 0.77
N ILE A 136 -1.61 1.94 1.54
CA ILE A 136 -0.53 2.73 2.16
C ILE A 136 0.83 2.08 1.86
N ASP A 137 1.86 2.90 1.89
CA ASP A 137 3.24 2.44 1.93
C ASP A 137 3.79 2.57 3.36
N LEU A 138 4.60 1.60 3.82
CA LEU A 138 5.24 1.63 5.13
C LEU A 138 6.12 2.89 5.29
N ILE A 139 6.82 3.23 4.22
CA ILE A 139 7.58 4.48 4.11
C ILE A 139 6.95 5.31 2.99
N PRO A 140 6.25 6.40 3.31
CA PRO A 140 5.51 7.18 2.32
C PRO A 140 6.38 8.10 1.47
N PHE A 141 7.70 7.94 1.54
CA PHE A 141 8.67 8.81 0.88
C PHE A 141 9.23 8.14 -0.38
N SER A 142 9.19 8.86 -1.50
CA SER A 142 9.75 8.37 -2.76
C SER A 142 11.28 8.37 -2.70
N THR A 143 11.88 7.23 -3.08
CA THR A 143 13.32 7.03 -3.15
C THR A 143 13.81 6.94 -4.60
N THR A 144 15.11 7.21 -4.83
CA THR A 144 15.73 7.06 -6.15
C THR A 144 16.11 5.62 -6.44
N THR A 145 16.45 4.88 -5.41
CA THR A 145 16.80 3.46 -5.45
C THR A 145 15.58 2.61 -5.06
N THR A 146 15.52 1.39 -5.54
CA THR A 146 14.43 0.48 -5.14
C THR A 146 14.58 0.11 -3.66
N PHE A 147 13.46 0.02 -2.97
CA PHE A 147 13.43 -0.21 -1.52
C PHE A 147 14.27 -1.42 -1.09
N THR A 148 14.15 -2.54 -1.79
CA THR A 148 14.89 -3.78 -1.48
C THR A 148 16.41 -3.65 -1.58
N GLN A 149 16.93 -2.59 -2.19
CA GLN A 149 18.37 -2.31 -2.27
C GLN A 149 18.86 -1.43 -1.13
N ILE A 150 17.97 -0.72 -0.45
CA ILE A 150 18.31 0.27 0.57
C ILE A 150 17.61 0.06 1.92
N ASP A 151 16.81 -0.99 2.05
CA ASP A 151 16.01 -1.28 3.25
C ASP A 151 16.85 -1.25 4.54
N ASN A 152 18.00 -1.93 4.55
CA ASN A 152 18.90 -1.95 5.70
C ASN A 152 19.50 -0.56 6.02
N GLN A 153 19.78 0.23 4.98
CA GLN A 153 20.34 1.59 5.15
C GLN A 153 19.28 2.56 5.66
N ILE A 154 18.05 2.44 5.14
CA ILE A 154 16.89 3.22 5.60
C ILE A 154 16.62 2.89 7.07
N MET A 155 16.63 1.62 7.45
CA MET A 155 16.39 1.18 8.82
C MET A 155 17.49 1.60 9.80
N ALA A 156 18.69 1.90 9.31
CA ALA A 156 19.77 2.44 10.11
C ALA A 156 19.63 3.96 10.38
N ILE A 157 18.69 4.65 9.74
CA ILE A 157 18.45 6.08 10.00
C ILE A 157 17.80 6.24 11.38
N ASN A 158 18.51 6.94 12.26
CA ASN A 158 18.08 7.14 13.64
C ASN A 158 16.67 7.76 13.72
N GLY A 159 15.79 7.13 14.47
CA GLY A 159 14.41 7.56 14.71
C GLY A 159 13.41 7.22 13.59
N LEU A 160 13.86 6.71 12.44
CA LEU A 160 12.94 6.36 11.35
C LEU A 160 12.09 5.12 11.66
N PRO A 161 12.63 4.02 12.22
CA PRO A 161 11.80 2.88 12.60
C PRO A 161 10.68 3.25 13.57
N GLU A 162 10.96 4.05 14.57
CA GLU A 162 10.00 4.52 15.56
C GLU A 162 8.95 5.44 14.91
N TRP A 163 9.39 6.28 13.97
CA TRP A 163 8.47 7.12 13.21
C TRP A 163 7.53 6.27 12.34
N VAL A 164 8.05 5.25 11.65
CA VAL A 164 7.26 4.32 10.83
C VAL A 164 6.23 3.58 11.69
N ASP A 165 6.63 3.05 12.85
CA ASP A 165 5.71 2.38 13.78
C ASP A 165 4.55 3.30 14.19
N LYS A 166 4.86 4.52 14.63
CA LYS A 166 3.86 5.53 15.00
C LYS A 166 2.95 5.86 13.84
N HIS A 167 3.54 6.20 12.69
CA HIS A 167 2.82 6.65 11.50
C HIS A 167 1.85 5.60 10.96
N VAL A 168 2.31 4.35 10.83
CA VAL A 168 1.47 3.25 10.34
C VAL A 168 0.31 2.97 11.30
N LYS A 169 0.55 3.01 12.62
CA LYS A 169 -0.51 2.86 13.62
C LYS A 169 -1.55 3.97 13.54
N GLU A 170 -1.13 5.21 13.37
CA GLU A 170 -2.03 6.35 13.20
C GLU A 170 -2.87 6.22 11.93
N LEU A 171 -2.28 5.78 10.81
CA LEU A 171 -3.03 5.52 9.56
C LEU A 171 -4.01 4.34 9.73
N ILE A 172 -3.61 3.27 10.39
CA ILE A 172 -4.51 2.15 10.68
C ILE A 172 -5.69 2.62 11.53
N ALA A 173 -5.46 3.43 12.57
CA ALA A 173 -6.52 3.99 13.40
C ALA A 173 -7.44 4.93 12.63
N LEU A 174 -6.90 5.79 11.77
CA LEU A 174 -7.66 6.71 10.92
C LEU A 174 -8.53 5.97 9.89
N ILE A 175 -7.98 4.95 9.25
CA ILE A 175 -8.65 4.17 8.20
C ILE A 175 -9.69 3.21 8.78
N ASP A 176 -9.46 2.70 9.99
CA ASP A 176 -10.26 1.68 10.69
C ASP A 176 -10.59 0.46 9.80
N PRO A 177 -9.57 -0.25 9.28
CA PRO A 177 -9.80 -1.36 8.36
C PRO A 177 -10.31 -2.60 9.09
N LYS A 178 -11.12 -3.42 8.40
CA LYS A 178 -11.52 -4.75 8.88
C LYS A 178 -10.42 -5.78 8.70
N VAL A 179 -9.63 -5.61 7.65
CA VAL A 179 -8.49 -6.47 7.31
C VAL A 179 -7.35 -5.63 6.78
N ILE A 180 -6.15 -6.03 7.15
CA ILE A 180 -4.88 -5.53 6.60
C ILE A 180 -4.27 -6.62 5.74
N ILE A 181 -3.92 -6.29 4.51
CA ILE A 181 -3.25 -7.16 3.55
C ILE A 181 -1.83 -6.64 3.35
N ILE A 182 -0.84 -7.48 3.62
CA ILE A 182 0.57 -7.17 3.37
C ILE A 182 1.00 -7.91 2.11
N ASN A 183 1.42 -7.16 1.09
CA ASN A 183 1.68 -7.65 -0.25
C ASN A 183 3.13 -8.14 -0.41
N GLY A 184 3.35 -9.44 -0.31
CA GLY A 184 4.65 -10.10 -0.55
C GLY A 184 5.54 -10.24 0.69
N ASN A 185 6.43 -11.25 0.66
CA ASN A 185 7.31 -11.61 1.78
C ASN A 185 8.17 -10.44 2.28
N SER A 186 8.85 -9.74 1.38
CA SER A 186 9.76 -8.65 1.76
C SER A 186 9.02 -7.54 2.51
N ASN A 187 7.78 -7.23 2.11
CA ASN A 187 6.96 -6.25 2.80
C ASN A 187 6.49 -6.78 4.17
N PHE A 188 6.22 -8.08 4.26
CA PHE A 188 5.84 -8.72 5.52
C PHE A 188 6.99 -8.72 6.53
N ASP A 189 8.19 -9.09 6.08
CA ASP A 189 9.39 -9.07 6.92
C ASP A 189 9.68 -7.66 7.41
N PHE A 190 9.60 -6.67 6.50
CA PHE A 190 9.80 -5.28 6.85
C PHE A 190 8.71 -4.72 7.78
N PHE A 191 7.45 -5.07 7.54
CA PHE A 191 6.35 -4.72 8.45
C PHE A 191 6.60 -5.24 9.86
N ASN A 192 6.97 -6.51 9.99
CA ASN A 192 7.24 -7.11 11.31
C ASN A 192 8.45 -6.52 12.01
N LEU A 193 9.43 -6.02 11.24
CA LEU A 193 10.60 -5.34 11.79
C LEU A 193 10.25 -3.96 12.37
N CYS A 194 9.36 -3.22 11.69
CA CYS A 194 9.08 -1.82 12.00
C CYS A 194 7.84 -1.62 12.85
N VAL A 195 6.78 -2.42 12.63
CA VAL A 195 5.44 -2.13 13.17
C VAL A 195 5.07 -3.14 14.25
N ASN A 196 4.98 -2.65 15.47
CA ASN A 196 4.55 -3.46 16.61
C ASN A 196 3.06 -3.25 16.91
N LEU A 197 2.21 -4.06 16.30
CA LEU A 197 0.77 -4.08 16.60
C LEU A 197 0.41 -4.98 17.81
N GLY A 198 1.40 -5.42 18.60
CA GLY A 198 1.19 -6.44 19.62
C GLY A 198 0.85 -7.80 19.02
N ALA A 199 1.31 -8.04 17.81
CA ALA A 199 0.90 -9.17 17.00
C ALA A 199 1.23 -10.50 17.68
N GLN A 200 0.24 -11.36 17.74
CA GLN A 200 0.35 -12.75 18.08
C GLN A 200 1.06 -13.51 16.95
N PRO A 201 1.63 -14.67 17.22
CA PRO A 201 2.31 -15.43 16.18
C PRO A 201 1.36 -15.66 14.99
N TYR A 202 1.85 -15.36 13.80
CA TYR A 202 1.11 -15.60 12.58
C TYR A 202 0.98 -17.10 12.31
N LYS A 203 -0.23 -17.52 11.94
CA LYS A 203 -0.47 -18.88 11.49
C LYS A 203 -0.24 -18.96 9.99
N ALA A 204 0.67 -19.83 9.56
CA ALA A 204 0.86 -20.10 8.14
C ALA A 204 -0.25 -21.02 7.61
N ILE A 205 -0.83 -20.64 6.48
CA ILE A 205 -1.85 -21.38 5.74
C ILE A 205 -1.34 -21.52 4.31
N VAL A 206 -1.35 -22.74 3.79
CA VAL A 206 -0.94 -23.02 2.42
C VAL A 206 -2.21 -23.19 1.59
N LEU A 207 -2.38 -22.36 0.59
CA LEU A 207 -3.50 -22.39 -0.34
C LEU A 207 -3.04 -22.76 -1.75
N PRO A 208 -3.77 -23.63 -2.47
CA PRO A 208 -3.45 -23.93 -3.86
C PRO A 208 -3.74 -22.73 -4.75
N LEU A 209 -2.79 -22.35 -5.60
CA LEU A 209 -2.96 -21.29 -6.59
C LEU A 209 -3.87 -21.69 -7.75
N ASN A 210 -3.82 -22.96 -8.15
CA ASN A 210 -4.58 -23.47 -9.28
C ASN A 210 -5.59 -24.52 -8.84
N LYS A 211 -6.83 -24.40 -9.34
CA LYS A 211 -7.87 -25.41 -9.16
C LYS A 211 -7.38 -26.71 -9.79
N GLY A 212 -6.98 -27.71 -8.99
CA GLY A 212 -6.61 -29.06 -9.45
C GLY A 212 -5.14 -29.26 -9.83
N LYS A 213 -4.23 -28.32 -9.54
CA LYS A 213 -2.77 -28.55 -9.65
C LYS A 213 -2.14 -28.33 -8.28
N GLU A 214 -1.61 -29.38 -7.70
CA GLU A 214 -0.95 -29.37 -6.37
C GLU A 214 0.40 -28.62 -6.36
N ASP A 215 0.96 -28.31 -7.54
CA ASP A 215 2.34 -27.88 -7.69
C ASP A 215 2.60 -26.38 -7.47
N ALA A 216 1.56 -25.56 -7.37
CA ALA A 216 1.69 -24.13 -7.09
C ALA A 216 0.86 -23.76 -5.86
N THR A 217 1.55 -23.46 -4.76
CA THR A 217 0.94 -23.04 -3.51
C THR A 217 1.39 -21.63 -3.15
N VAL A 218 0.53 -20.90 -2.43
CA VAL A 218 0.88 -19.65 -1.77
C VAL A 218 0.77 -19.83 -0.27
N THR A 219 1.74 -19.32 0.46
CA THR A 219 1.64 -19.23 1.90
C THR A 219 0.99 -17.91 2.29
N ILE A 220 0.01 -18.01 3.16
CA ILE A 220 -0.65 -16.86 3.79
C ILE A 220 -0.35 -16.92 5.27
N TRP A 221 0.07 -15.80 5.84
CA TRP A 221 0.25 -15.65 7.27
C TRP A 221 -0.93 -14.84 7.81
N GLU A 222 -1.69 -15.45 8.72
CA GLU A 222 -2.83 -14.83 9.38
C GLU A 222 -2.50 -14.54 10.84
N SER A 223 -2.82 -13.33 11.28
CA SER A 223 -2.82 -12.96 12.70
C SER A 223 -4.23 -13.09 13.29
N SER A 224 -4.30 -13.41 14.59
CA SER A 224 -5.57 -13.42 15.33
C SER A 224 -5.98 -12.02 15.84
N SER A 225 -5.23 -10.97 15.49
CA SER A 225 -5.49 -9.59 15.93
C SER A 225 -6.78 -9.01 15.33
N THR A 226 -7.19 -7.85 15.87
CA THR A 226 -8.23 -7.00 15.28
C THR A 226 -7.59 -5.63 15.02
N PRO A 227 -7.52 -5.15 13.77
CA PRO A 227 -7.97 -5.84 12.54
C PRO A 227 -7.17 -7.12 12.24
N LYS A 228 -7.77 -8.05 11.49
CA LYS A 228 -7.04 -9.22 11.01
C LYS A 228 -5.93 -8.79 10.06
N ILE A 229 -4.75 -9.38 10.19
CA ILE A 229 -3.61 -9.15 9.30
C ILE A 229 -3.38 -10.39 8.48
N ILE A 230 -3.28 -10.21 7.17
CA ILE A 230 -2.95 -11.25 6.21
C ILE A 230 -1.74 -10.81 5.41
N ALA A 231 -0.70 -11.64 5.42
CA ALA A 231 0.41 -11.47 4.51
C ALA A 231 0.41 -12.58 3.46
N THR A 232 0.70 -12.24 2.22
CA THR A 232 0.83 -13.22 1.12
C THR A 232 2.29 -13.37 0.70
N SER A 233 2.72 -14.60 0.45
CA SER A 233 4.05 -14.88 -0.11
C SER A 233 4.22 -14.37 -1.54
N LEU A 234 3.10 -14.13 -2.25
CA LEU A 234 3.12 -13.56 -3.60
C LEU A 234 3.23 -12.05 -3.56
N ASN A 235 4.10 -11.52 -4.40
CA ASN A 235 4.05 -10.10 -4.76
C ASN A 235 3.01 -9.93 -5.88
N LEU A 236 1.89 -9.31 -5.54
CA LEU A 236 0.78 -9.03 -6.45
C LEU A 236 0.99 -7.73 -7.26
N GLY A 237 2.16 -7.11 -7.16
CA GLY A 237 2.53 -5.91 -7.91
C GLY A 237 2.76 -6.18 -9.40
N SER A 238 3.41 -5.25 -10.08
CA SER A 238 3.56 -5.19 -11.55
C SER A 238 4.23 -6.41 -12.21
N TYR A 239 4.87 -7.27 -11.45
CA TYR A 239 5.57 -8.47 -11.94
C TYR A 239 4.87 -9.78 -11.57
N CYS A 240 3.59 -9.75 -11.22
CA CYS A 240 2.85 -10.97 -10.94
C CYS A 240 2.68 -11.79 -12.22
N MET A 241 3.30 -12.98 -12.26
CA MET A 241 3.28 -13.86 -13.43
C MET A 241 2.02 -14.72 -13.54
N HIS A 242 1.12 -14.64 -12.56
CA HIS A 242 -0.11 -15.43 -12.55
C HIS A 242 -1.26 -14.73 -13.29
N SER A 243 -2.17 -15.51 -13.87
CA SER A 243 -3.34 -14.96 -14.54
C SER A 243 -4.26 -14.24 -13.54
N TRP A 244 -5.04 -13.28 -14.03
CA TRP A 244 -6.02 -12.57 -13.19
C TRP A 244 -7.05 -13.53 -12.56
N GLN A 245 -7.47 -14.59 -13.29
CA GLN A 245 -8.39 -15.61 -12.76
C GLN A 245 -7.80 -16.36 -11.57
N THR A 246 -6.53 -16.74 -11.67
CA THR A 246 -5.80 -17.43 -10.59
C THR A 246 -5.74 -16.56 -9.34
N ILE A 247 -5.39 -15.29 -9.50
CA ILE A 247 -5.24 -14.36 -8.38
C ILE A 247 -6.60 -13.98 -7.79
N MET A 248 -7.63 -13.78 -8.59
CA MET A 248 -8.99 -13.55 -8.10
C MET A 248 -9.49 -14.76 -7.31
N HIS A 249 -9.25 -15.97 -7.80
CA HIS A 249 -9.62 -17.19 -7.07
C HIS A 249 -8.88 -17.31 -5.73
N LEU A 250 -7.61 -16.91 -5.66
CA LEU A 250 -6.89 -16.83 -4.38
C LEU A 250 -7.59 -15.85 -3.42
N GLY A 251 -7.99 -14.68 -3.90
CA GLY A 251 -8.78 -13.72 -3.11
C GLY A 251 -10.08 -14.33 -2.58
N GLU A 252 -10.82 -15.08 -3.40
CA GLU A 252 -12.04 -15.80 -2.98
C GLU A 252 -11.76 -16.82 -1.87
N GLN A 253 -10.65 -17.55 -1.95
CA GLN A 253 -10.26 -18.51 -0.93
C GLN A 253 -9.96 -17.80 0.39
N VAL A 254 -9.20 -16.69 0.33
CA VAL A 254 -8.89 -15.87 1.51
C VAL A 254 -10.17 -15.30 2.11
N TYR A 255 -11.07 -14.76 1.30
CA TYR A 255 -12.35 -14.24 1.75
C TYR A 255 -13.18 -15.27 2.51
N LYS A 256 -13.31 -16.48 1.94
CA LYS A 256 -14.01 -17.61 2.58
C LYS A 256 -13.35 -18.04 3.88
N HIS A 257 -12.01 -18.08 3.91
CA HIS A 257 -11.25 -18.44 5.10
C HIS A 257 -11.44 -17.46 6.24
N LEU A 258 -11.52 -16.17 5.93
CA LEU A 258 -11.71 -15.10 6.92
C LEU A 258 -13.13 -15.02 7.49
N ASN A 259 -14.10 -15.72 6.88
CA ASN A 259 -15.51 -15.62 7.24
C ASN A 259 -16.06 -14.19 7.24
N PHE A 260 -15.79 -13.47 6.16
CA PHE A 260 -16.25 -12.09 5.94
C PHE A 260 -17.73 -12.01 5.56
#